data_89a1041abb0268dbce2c49ce28df3852
#
_entry.id   89a1041abb0268dbce2c49ce28df3852
#
_cell.length_a   1.000
_cell.length_b   1.000
_cell.length_c   1.000
_cell.angle_alpha   90.00
_cell.angle_beta   90.00
_cell.angle_gamma   90.00
#
_symmetry.space_group_name_H-M   'P 1'
#
loop_
_entity.id
_entity.type
_entity.pdbx_description
1 polymer ?
#
loop_
_entity_poly.entity_id
_entity_poly.type
_entity_poly.pdbx_seq_one_letter_code
_entity_poly.pdbx_strand_id
1 'polypeptide(L)'
;MSVRVESALGPYEVHIERGAVDRLAGLVQDADRVAVIHGPAVASTARGLADRLGLPVTLIEVPDAERAKTPEVLARCWDALAAAGLTRNDLVVGIGGGTTTDLAGFVAATWLRGVGYVSVP
;
A
#
# COMPACT_ATOMS: atom_id res chain seq x y z
N MET A 1 16.90 -12.38 2.05
CA MET A 1 17.45 -12.18 0.68
C MET A 1 16.77 -10.98 0.03
N SER A 2 17.53 -10.09 -0.56
CA SER A 2 16.98 -8.97 -1.30
C SER A 2 17.37 -9.09 -2.77
N VAL A 3 16.42 -8.84 -3.66
CA VAL A 3 16.63 -8.83 -5.10
C VAL A 3 16.39 -7.43 -5.62
N ARG A 4 17.39 -6.86 -6.27
CA ARG A 4 17.26 -5.56 -6.93
C ARG A 4 16.70 -5.76 -8.33
N VAL A 5 15.66 -5.02 -8.65
CA VAL A 5 15.01 -5.04 -9.96
C VAL A 5 15.23 -3.69 -10.63
N GLU A 6 15.79 -3.70 -11.84
CA GLU A 6 15.91 -2.50 -12.65
C GLU A 6 14.64 -2.31 -13.49
N SER A 7 14.06 -1.14 -13.45
CA SER A 7 12.88 -0.81 -14.24
C SER A 7 13.04 0.56 -14.92
N ALA A 8 12.21 0.81 -15.91
CA ALA A 8 12.22 2.09 -16.62
C ALA A 8 11.87 3.28 -15.71
N LEU A 9 11.20 3.04 -14.59
CA LEU A 9 10.83 4.05 -13.61
C LEU A 9 11.82 4.17 -12.45
N GLY A 10 12.93 3.45 -12.53
CA GLY A 10 13.94 3.38 -11.50
C GLY A 10 14.00 2.01 -10.85
N PRO A 11 15.06 1.75 -10.09
CA PRO A 11 15.23 0.46 -9.41
C PRO A 11 14.33 0.35 -8.20
N TYR A 12 13.94 -0.90 -7.87
CA TYR A 12 13.29 -1.22 -6.62
C TYR A 12 13.83 -2.54 -6.05
N GLU A 13 13.54 -2.81 -4.78
CA GLU A 13 14.00 -4.02 -4.12
C GLU A 13 12.83 -4.92 -3.71
N VAL A 14 13.05 -6.21 -3.84
CA VAL A 14 12.17 -7.26 -3.36
C VAL A 14 12.87 -7.98 -2.21
N HIS A 15 12.26 -7.92 -1.03
CA HIS A 15 12.79 -8.56 0.17
C HIS A 15 12.07 -9.89 0.40
N ILE A 16 12.82 -11.00 0.39
CA ILE A 16 12.29 -12.36 0.54
C ILE A 16 12.96 -13.00 1.74
N GLU A 17 12.33 -12.86 2.91
CA GLU A 17 12.83 -13.42 4.16
C GLU A 17 11.72 -13.50 5.20
N ARG A 18 11.92 -14.33 6.23
CA ARG A 18 11.00 -14.33 7.37
C ARG A 18 11.05 -12.97 8.05
N GLY A 19 9.88 -12.41 8.35
CA GLY A 19 9.81 -11.10 8.98
C GLY A 19 10.13 -9.93 8.05
N ALA A 20 10.14 -10.13 6.73
CA ALA A 20 10.39 -9.05 5.76
C ALA A 20 9.47 -7.85 5.98
N VAL A 21 8.27 -8.07 6.50
CA VAL A 21 7.30 -7.02 6.82
C VAL A 21 7.83 -6.01 7.85
N ASP A 22 8.78 -6.40 8.68
CA ASP A 22 9.39 -5.51 9.67
C ASP A 22 10.24 -4.41 9.02
N ARG A 23 10.58 -4.56 7.74
CA ARG A 23 11.25 -3.52 6.95
C ARG A 23 10.33 -2.37 6.56
N LEU A 24 9.03 -2.55 6.69
CA LEU A 24 8.04 -1.56 6.22
C LEU A 24 8.25 -0.18 6.86
N ALA A 25 8.53 -0.13 8.15
CA ALA A 25 8.76 1.13 8.85
C ALA A 25 9.91 1.93 8.22
N GLY A 26 10.98 1.27 7.83
CA GLY A 26 12.13 1.91 7.16
C GLY A 26 11.78 2.38 5.74
N LEU A 27 10.93 1.62 5.04
CA LEU A 27 10.54 1.95 3.66
C LEU A 27 9.63 3.17 3.58
N VAL A 28 8.86 3.46 4.63
CA VAL A 28 7.88 4.56 4.64
C VAL A 28 8.35 5.79 5.40
N GLN A 29 9.55 5.77 5.98
CA GLN A 29 10.02 6.81 6.90
C GLN A 29 10.08 8.23 6.30
N ASP A 30 10.24 8.35 4.99
CA ASP A 30 10.32 9.65 4.31
C ASP A 30 8.95 10.20 3.92
N ALA A 31 7.88 9.45 4.13
CA ALA A 31 6.52 9.91 3.91
C ALA A 31 5.99 10.65 5.14
N ASP A 32 5.07 11.58 4.91
CA ASP A 32 4.34 12.25 6.00
C ASP A 32 3.10 11.45 6.39
N ARG A 33 2.49 10.75 5.44
CA ARG A 33 1.30 9.94 5.62
C ARG A 33 1.40 8.67 4.80
N VAL A 34 0.70 7.62 5.26
CA VAL A 34 0.60 6.35 4.54
C VAL A 34 -0.86 5.92 4.48
N ALA A 35 -1.30 5.47 3.32
CA ALA A 35 -2.57 4.77 3.19
C ALA A 35 -2.28 3.27 3.03
N VAL A 36 -2.95 2.45 3.83
CA VAL A 36 -2.83 0.99 3.78
C VAL A 36 -4.13 0.42 3.23
N ILE A 37 -4.05 -0.20 2.06
CA ILE A 37 -5.18 -0.90 1.44
C ILE A 37 -5.03 -2.39 1.74
N HIS A 38 -6.06 -2.98 2.32
CA HIS A 38 -6.02 -4.39 2.75
C HIS A 38 -7.37 -5.08 2.56
N GLY A 39 -7.33 -6.39 2.44
CA GLY A 39 -8.54 -7.21 2.46
C GLY A 39 -9.01 -7.50 3.88
N PRO A 40 -10.24 -8.09 4.05
CA PRO A 40 -10.81 -8.37 5.38
C PRO A 40 -9.97 -9.36 6.19
N ALA A 41 -9.41 -10.38 5.54
CA ALA A 41 -8.69 -11.47 6.22
C ALA A 41 -7.43 -10.99 6.94
N VAL A 42 -6.84 -9.88 6.51
CA VAL A 42 -5.60 -9.33 7.08
C VAL A 42 -5.83 -8.01 7.83
N ALA A 43 -7.06 -7.67 8.15
CA ALA A 43 -7.40 -6.42 8.83
C ALA A 43 -6.64 -6.24 10.15
N SER A 44 -6.56 -7.29 10.95
CA SER A 44 -5.83 -7.29 12.22
C SER A 44 -4.32 -7.06 12.01
N THR A 45 -3.75 -7.74 11.02
CA THR A 45 -2.34 -7.58 10.65
C THR A 45 -2.06 -6.16 10.18
N ALA A 46 -2.91 -5.63 9.31
CA ALA A 46 -2.79 -4.26 8.79
C ALA A 46 -2.82 -3.22 9.91
N ARG A 47 -3.74 -3.40 10.86
CA ARG A 47 -3.84 -2.50 12.03
C ARG A 47 -2.59 -2.56 12.90
N GLY A 48 -2.08 -3.76 13.18
CA GLY A 48 -0.85 -3.94 13.96
C GLY A 48 0.38 -3.33 13.26
N LEU A 49 0.47 -3.45 11.95
CA LEU A 49 1.54 -2.81 11.18
C LEU A 49 1.42 -1.28 11.20
N ALA A 50 0.19 -0.76 11.04
CA ALA A 50 -0.06 0.68 11.09
C ALA A 50 0.41 1.30 12.40
N ASP A 51 0.13 0.63 13.52
CA ASP A 51 0.52 1.10 14.85
C ASP A 51 2.04 1.20 15.03
N ARG A 52 2.80 0.45 14.25
CA ARG A 52 4.27 0.41 14.32
C ARG A 52 4.97 1.39 13.39
N LEU A 53 4.24 2.06 12.47
CA LEU A 53 4.87 2.92 11.48
C LEU A 53 5.30 4.28 12.03
N GLY A 54 4.71 4.74 13.14
CA GLY A 54 5.11 5.99 13.80
C GLY A 54 4.72 7.26 13.05
N LEU A 55 3.76 7.18 12.11
CA LEU A 55 3.25 8.30 11.33
C LEU A 55 1.75 8.11 11.08
N PRO A 56 1.01 9.15 10.64
CA PRO A 56 -0.42 9.01 10.36
C PRO A 56 -0.69 7.97 9.28
N VAL A 57 -1.55 7.00 9.60
CA VAL A 57 -1.95 5.93 8.69
C VAL A 57 -3.46 5.95 8.49
N THR A 58 -3.89 5.86 7.25
CA THR A 58 -5.28 5.64 6.88
C THR A 58 -5.44 4.19 6.43
N LEU A 59 -6.28 3.45 7.13
CA LEU A 59 -6.60 2.06 6.77
C LEU A 59 -7.82 2.05 5.85
N ILE A 60 -7.69 1.36 4.72
CA ILE A 60 -8.76 1.23 3.72
C ILE A 60 -9.01 -0.25 3.50
N GLU A 61 -10.11 -0.76 4.04
CA GLU A 61 -10.53 -2.12 3.81
C GLU A 61 -11.28 -2.22 2.48
N VAL A 62 -10.88 -3.18 1.64
CA VAL A 62 -11.52 -3.46 0.36
C VAL A 62 -12.11 -4.87 0.37
N PRO A 63 -13.13 -5.15 -0.48
CA PRO A 63 -13.71 -6.48 -0.56
C PRO A 63 -12.69 -7.54 -0.95
N ASP A 64 -13.01 -8.79 -0.63
CA ASP A 64 -12.19 -9.95 -0.95
C ASP A 64 -12.17 -10.27 -2.44
N ALA A 65 -11.07 -10.85 -2.90
CA ALA A 65 -10.90 -11.39 -4.24
C ALA A 65 -11.34 -10.40 -5.35
N GLU A 66 -11.92 -10.91 -6.42
CA GLU A 66 -12.30 -10.11 -7.59
C GLU A 66 -13.37 -9.04 -7.31
N ARG A 67 -14.06 -9.10 -6.17
CA ARG A 67 -15.00 -8.05 -5.75
C ARG A 67 -14.33 -6.70 -5.52
N ALA A 68 -13.02 -6.68 -5.28
CA ALA A 68 -12.26 -5.45 -5.14
C ALA A 68 -11.97 -4.77 -6.49
N LYS A 69 -11.97 -5.53 -7.59
CA LYS A 69 -11.62 -5.00 -8.92
C LYS A 69 -12.83 -4.40 -9.64
N THR A 70 -13.39 -3.33 -9.06
CA THR A 70 -14.51 -2.59 -9.64
C THR A 70 -14.23 -1.08 -9.63
N PRO A 71 -14.84 -0.32 -10.55
CA PRO A 71 -14.71 1.14 -10.55
C PRO A 71 -15.18 1.78 -9.24
N GLU A 72 -16.21 1.21 -8.59
CA GLU A 72 -16.76 1.72 -7.35
C GLU A 72 -15.77 1.59 -6.19
N VAL A 73 -15.09 0.44 -6.08
CA VAL A 73 -14.06 0.24 -5.06
C VAL A 73 -12.86 1.15 -5.30
N LEU A 74 -12.44 1.28 -6.56
CA LEU A 74 -11.35 2.18 -6.94
C LEU A 74 -11.68 3.62 -6.55
N ALA A 75 -12.90 4.09 -6.86
CA ALA A 75 -13.34 5.44 -6.52
C ALA A 75 -13.35 5.66 -4.99
N ARG A 76 -13.82 4.67 -4.23
CA ARG A 76 -13.77 4.74 -2.76
C ARG A 76 -12.34 4.87 -2.23
N CYS A 77 -11.40 4.17 -2.83
CA CYS A 77 -9.99 4.31 -2.47
C CYS A 77 -9.49 5.73 -2.74
N TRP A 78 -9.75 6.27 -3.91
CA TRP A 78 -9.38 7.67 -4.23
C TRP A 78 -10.02 8.66 -3.27
N ASP A 79 -11.29 8.49 -2.95
CA ASP A 79 -11.98 9.36 -1.99
C ASP A 79 -11.35 9.31 -0.60
N ALA A 80 -10.94 8.11 -0.16
CA ALA A 80 -10.24 7.94 1.11
C ALA A 80 -8.87 8.61 1.11
N LEU A 81 -8.12 8.52 0.01
CA LEU A 81 -6.83 9.21 -0.13
C LEU A 81 -7.02 10.72 -0.10
N ALA A 82 -8.05 11.23 -0.77
CA ALA A 82 -8.37 12.66 -0.75
C ALA A 82 -8.72 13.15 0.65
N ALA A 83 -9.58 12.41 1.35
CA ALA A 83 -9.99 12.73 2.72
C ALA A 83 -8.80 12.70 3.70
N ALA A 84 -7.85 11.79 3.48
CA ALA A 84 -6.64 11.69 4.30
C ALA A 84 -5.60 12.76 3.95
N GLY A 85 -5.77 13.49 2.87
CA GLY A 85 -4.82 14.50 2.42
C GLY A 85 -3.52 13.93 1.88
N LEU A 86 -3.55 12.76 1.25
CA LEU A 86 -2.36 12.15 0.66
C LEU A 86 -1.79 13.02 -0.47
N THR A 87 -0.51 13.35 -0.35
CA THR A 87 0.23 14.12 -1.35
C THR A 87 1.11 13.21 -2.19
N ARG A 88 1.80 13.77 -3.18
CA ARG A 88 2.74 13.01 -4.03
C ARG A 88 3.97 12.51 -3.27
N ASN A 89 4.25 13.03 -2.09
CA ASN A 89 5.36 12.59 -1.24
C ASN A 89 4.95 11.48 -0.26
N ASP A 90 3.69 11.08 -0.28
CA ASP A 90 3.16 10.03 0.58
C ASP A 90 3.16 8.68 -0.15
N LEU A 91 2.78 7.64 0.56
CA LEU A 91 2.87 6.26 0.08
C LEU A 91 1.55 5.52 0.24
N VAL A 92 1.30 4.61 -0.69
CA VAL A 92 0.27 3.60 -0.58
C VAL A 92 0.94 2.25 -0.31
N VAL A 93 0.43 1.53 0.67
CA VAL A 93 0.86 0.16 1.00
C VAL A 93 -0.31 -0.77 0.72
N GLY A 94 -0.08 -1.83 -0.03
CA GLY A 94 -1.08 -2.89 -0.25
C GLY A 94 -0.71 -4.14 0.55
N ILE A 95 -1.62 -4.64 1.37
CA ILE A 95 -1.41 -5.84 2.20
C ILE A 95 -2.50 -6.86 1.89
N GLY A 96 -2.10 -8.04 1.45
CA GLY A 96 -3.04 -9.13 1.17
C GLY A 96 -2.66 -9.95 -0.03
N GLY A 97 -3.61 -10.69 -0.57
CA GLY A 97 -3.41 -11.49 -1.78
C GLY A 97 -3.27 -10.64 -3.04
N GLY A 98 -3.02 -11.31 -4.16
CA GLY A 98 -2.73 -10.65 -5.44
C GLY A 98 -3.77 -9.64 -5.87
N THR A 99 -5.06 -9.93 -5.68
CA THR A 99 -6.12 -9.00 -6.04
C THR A 99 -6.02 -7.68 -5.27
N THR A 100 -5.78 -7.75 -3.97
CA THR A 100 -5.64 -6.55 -3.12
C THR A 100 -4.39 -5.76 -3.49
N THR A 101 -3.26 -6.44 -3.67
CA THR A 101 -2.01 -5.76 -4.03
C THR A 101 -2.04 -5.18 -5.42
N ASP A 102 -2.72 -5.83 -6.38
CA ASP A 102 -2.96 -5.29 -7.72
C ASP A 102 -3.80 -4.01 -7.67
N LEU A 103 -4.90 -4.03 -6.91
CA LEU A 103 -5.75 -2.85 -6.73
C LEU A 103 -4.96 -1.70 -6.09
N ALA A 104 -4.24 -1.97 -5.01
CA ALA A 104 -3.45 -0.96 -4.30
C ALA A 104 -2.39 -0.34 -5.21
N GLY A 105 -1.73 -1.15 -6.04
CA GLY A 105 -0.76 -0.66 -7.02
C GLY A 105 -1.41 0.24 -8.06
N PHE A 106 -2.59 -0.10 -8.54
CA PHE A 106 -3.34 0.74 -9.48
C PHE A 106 -3.81 2.04 -8.84
N VAL A 107 -4.28 1.99 -7.59
CA VAL A 107 -4.62 3.20 -6.83
C VAL A 107 -3.41 4.13 -6.72
N ALA A 108 -2.26 3.58 -6.35
CA ALA A 108 -1.03 4.36 -6.24
C ALA A 108 -0.59 4.96 -7.58
N ALA A 109 -0.69 4.19 -8.66
CA ALA A 109 -0.30 4.64 -10.00
C ALA A 109 -1.19 5.75 -10.55
N THR A 110 -2.45 5.81 -10.12
CA THR A 110 -3.46 6.74 -10.64
C THR A 110 -3.72 7.93 -9.72
N TRP A 111 -3.34 7.86 -8.45
CA TRP A 111 -3.48 8.99 -7.53
C TRP A 111 -2.43 10.05 -7.84
N LEU A 112 -2.87 11.28 -8.11
CA LEU A 112 -2.02 12.43 -8.43
C LEU A 112 -0.95 12.13 -9.50
N ARG A 113 -1.28 11.30 -10.47
CA ARG A 113 -0.38 10.82 -11.54
C ARG A 113 0.75 9.92 -11.05
N GLY A 114 0.56 9.31 -9.92
CA GLY A 114 1.47 8.33 -9.33
C GLY A 114 2.08 8.78 -8.02
N VAL A 115 1.94 7.93 -7.01
CA VAL A 115 2.61 8.05 -5.72
C VAL A 115 3.38 6.77 -5.44
N GLY A 116 4.27 6.80 -4.47
CA GLY A 116 5.05 5.63 -4.09
C GLY A 116 4.16 4.48 -3.62
N TYR A 117 4.62 3.25 -3.86
CA TYR A 117 3.86 2.05 -3.57
C TYR A 117 4.76 0.97 -2.94
N VAL A 118 4.26 0.34 -1.90
CA VAL A 118 4.89 -0.83 -1.28
C VAL A 118 3.89 -1.98 -1.28
N SER A 119 4.28 -3.11 -1.83
CA SER A 119 3.47 -4.34 -1.86
C SER A 119 3.92 -5.30 -0.76
N VAL A 120 2.94 -5.78 0.02
CA VAL A 120 3.13 -6.78 1.08
C VAL A 120 2.16 -7.94 0.80
N PRO A 121 2.52 -8.84 -0.11
CA PRO A 121 1.66 -9.95 -0.50
C PRO A 121 1.58 -11.04 0.60
#